data_a37d22b7868517e92f8c5dd001a9e08a
#
_entry.id   a37d22b7868517e92f8c5dd001a9e08a
#
_cell.length_a   1.000
_cell.length_b   1.000
_cell.length_c   1.000
_cell.angle_alpha   90.00
_cell.angle_beta   90.00
_cell.angle_gamma   90.00
#
_symmetry.space_group_name_H-M   'P 1'
#
loop_
_entity.id
_entity.type
_entity.pdbx_description
1 polymer ?
#
loop_
_entity_poly.entity_id
_entity_poly.type
_entity_poly.pdbx_seq_one_letter_code
_entity_poly.pdbx_strand_id
1 'polypeptide(L)'
;ERRKNNLRYSLLLLLLLLVFLMVSTYAWFTANQTVTISTLDVNVQTSNGLQISADAINWKTILQKADITGASATYTSSVNQVPDEMQPVSSAGIVDTDTGYMDMYFGTVDALDDGTGYSLASDKEVDTRGAEGRYIAFDIFLRVDQTTPVYLTTASNIITKEGAADKGLQNAARVAFIDEGNIADVGDSTGAQALKGGTTSIIWEPNYDVHTAAGVANAKEIYGLDTTTTGASQLSYQGIKAEFADSEGVTLK
;
A
#
# COMPACT_ATOMS: atom_id res chain seq x y z
N GLU A 1 47.46 -41.66 3.25
CA GLU A 1 47.37 -40.23 2.87
C GLU A 1 46.18 -39.94 1.92
N ARG A 2 45.93 -40.69 0.88
CA ARG A 2 44.81 -40.51 -0.07
C ARG A 2 43.45 -40.44 0.65
N ARG A 3 43.17 -41.24 1.66
CA ARG A 3 41.91 -41.31 2.39
C ARG A 3 41.65 -40.05 3.25
N LYS A 4 42.72 -39.44 3.85
CA LYS A 4 42.66 -38.21 4.59
C LYS A 4 42.41 -37.02 3.70
N ASN A 5 42.95 -36.99 2.50
CA ASN A 5 42.76 -35.92 1.54
C ASN A 5 41.31 -35.96 0.98
N ASN A 6 40.78 -37.14 0.68
CA ASN A 6 39.40 -37.28 0.24
C ASN A 6 38.39 -36.83 1.31
N LEU A 7 38.68 -37.09 2.60
CA LEU A 7 37.85 -36.62 3.69
C LEU A 7 37.86 -35.08 3.82
N ARG A 8 39.04 -34.46 3.65
CA ARG A 8 39.17 -33.00 3.66
C ARG A 8 38.41 -32.34 2.48
N TYR A 9 38.52 -32.90 1.27
CA TYR A 9 37.76 -32.42 0.12
C TYR A 9 36.27 -32.58 0.30
N SER A 10 35.82 -33.70 0.85
CA SER A 10 34.41 -33.96 1.14
C SER A 10 33.85 -32.99 2.17
N LEU A 11 34.63 -32.71 3.23
CA LEU A 11 34.26 -31.75 4.27
C LEU A 11 34.19 -30.31 3.72
N LEU A 12 35.14 -29.94 2.86
CA LEU A 12 35.18 -28.65 2.21
C LEU A 12 34.00 -28.45 1.24
N LEU A 13 33.67 -29.51 0.50
CA LEU A 13 32.51 -29.52 -0.41
C LEU A 13 31.19 -29.40 0.39
N LEU A 14 31.08 -30.12 1.51
CA LEU A 14 29.92 -30.04 2.40
C LEU A 14 29.75 -28.62 2.98
N LEU A 15 30.84 -28.01 3.42
CA LEU A 15 30.84 -26.63 3.93
C LEU A 15 30.40 -25.62 2.87
N LEU A 16 30.92 -25.79 1.65
CA LEU A 16 30.59 -24.94 0.50
C LEU A 16 29.11 -25.07 0.11
N LEU A 17 28.58 -26.29 0.17
CA LEU A 17 27.17 -26.58 -0.09
C LEU A 17 26.26 -25.98 0.97
N LEU A 18 26.69 -26.00 2.24
CA LEU A 18 25.98 -25.40 3.37
C LEU A 18 25.92 -23.88 3.25
N VAL A 19 27.04 -23.23 2.89
CA VAL A 19 27.09 -21.78 2.63
C VAL A 19 26.19 -21.41 1.45
N PHE A 20 26.25 -22.18 0.37
CA PHE A 20 25.39 -21.96 -0.80
C PHE A 20 23.91 -22.06 -0.45
N LEU A 21 23.54 -23.03 0.40
CA LEU A 21 22.17 -23.23 0.87
C LEU A 21 21.71 -22.03 1.72
N MET A 22 22.55 -21.53 2.62
CA MET A 22 22.23 -20.35 3.44
C MET A 22 22.04 -19.11 2.56
N VAL A 23 22.93 -18.85 1.61
CA VAL A 23 22.85 -17.69 0.70
C VAL A 23 21.61 -17.79 -0.19
N SER A 24 21.32 -18.99 -0.69
CA SER A 24 20.13 -19.24 -1.53
C SER A 24 18.84 -19.02 -0.74
N THR A 25 18.78 -19.50 0.51
CA THR A 25 17.60 -19.30 1.38
C THR A 25 17.40 -17.83 1.74
N TYR A 26 18.49 -17.12 2.05
CA TYR A 26 18.44 -15.68 2.32
C TYR A 26 18.00 -14.89 1.08
N ALA A 27 18.58 -15.17 -0.07
CA ALA A 27 18.21 -14.52 -1.33
C ALA A 27 16.74 -14.76 -1.70
N TRP A 28 16.23 -15.99 -1.49
CA TRP A 28 14.84 -16.33 -1.72
C TRP A 28 13.90 -15.56 -0.78
N PHE A 29 14.26 -15.48 0.51
CA PHE A 29 13.47 -14.76 1.51
C PHE A 29 13.40 -13.25 1.19
N THR A 30 14.54 -12.65 0.85
CA THR A 30 14.62 -11.22 0.50
C THR A 30 13.87 -10.90 -0.79
N ALA A 31 13.99 -11.74 -1.82
CA ALA A 31 13.31 -11.53 -3.10
C ALA A 31 11.78 -11.62 -3.03
N ASN A 32 11.23 -12.26 -1.99
CA ASN A 32 9.78 -12.41 -1.81
C ASN A 32 9.14 -11.29 -0.97
N GLN A 33 9.92 -10.36 -0.44
CA GLN A 33 9.41 -9.24 0.38
C GLN A 33 9.05 -8.00 -0.42
N THR A 34 9.48 -7.91 -1.67
CA THR A 34 9.25 -6.72 -2.50
C THR A 34 8.24 -6.97 -3.61
N VAL A 35 7.43 -5.97 -3.89
CA VAL A 35 6.45 -5.96 -4.99
C VAL A 35 6.78 -4.83 -5.92
N THR A 36 6.94 -5.14 -7.20
CA THR A 36 7.15 -4.14 -8.25
C THR A 36 5.80 -3.62 -8.76
N ILE A 37 5.65 -2.30 -8.80
CA ILE A 37 4.46 -1.62 -9.31
C ILE A 37 4.70 -1.25 -10.75
N SER A 38 3.92 -1.85 -11.65
CA SER A 38 4.05 -1.59 -13.09
C SER A 38 3.09 -0.52 -13.60
N THR A 39 1.88 -0.47 -13.08
CA THR A 39 0.86 0.51 -13.45
C THR A 39 0.14 1.02 -12.21
N LEU A 40 -0.14 2.31 -12.22
CA LEU A 40 -0.98 2.98 -11.24
C LEU A 40 -1.85 3.95 -12.01
N ASP A 41 -3.12 3.60 -12.20
CA ASP A 41 -4.08 4.39 -12.94
C ASP A 41 -5.29 4.70 -12.05
N VAL A 42 -5.70 5.96 -12.03
CA VAL A 42 -6.93 6.40 -11.37
C VAL A 42 -7.84 6.99 -12.43
N ASN A 43 -9.00 6.38 -12.60
CA ASN A 43 -10.00 6.80 -13.59
C ASN A 43 -11.24 7.37 -12.90
N VAL A 44 -11.79 8.42 -13.45
CA VAL A 44 -13.07 8.98 -13.00
C VAL A 44 -14.11 8.81 -14.11
N GLN A 45 -15.30 8.34 -13.72
CA GLN A 45 -16.44 8.26 -14.64
C GLN A 45 -17.28 9.52 -14.47
N THR A 46 -17.51 10.22 -15.55
CA THR A 46 -18.13 11.54 -15.52
C THR A 46 -19.63 11.46 -15.82
N SER A 47 -20.46 11.63 -14.81
CA SER A 47 -21.86 12.04 -15.04
C SER A 47 -22.09 13.54 -14.83
N ASN A 48 -21.22 14.22 -14.06
CA ASN A 48 -21.39 15.62 -13.65
C ASN A 48 -20.09 16.44 -13.79
N GLY A 49 -19.34 16.25 -14.88
CA GLY A 49 -18.11 17.00 -15.09
C GLY A 49 -16.97 16.66 -14.16
N LEU A 50 -17.03 15.51 -13.49
CA LEU A 50 -15.96 15.07 -12.56
C LEU A 50 -14.62 14.98 -13.28
N GLN A 51 -13.63 15.68 -12.76
CA GLN A 51 -12.25 15.67 -13.22
C GLN A 51 -11.32 15.36 -12.06
N ILE A 52 -10.15 14.82 -12.37
CA ILE A 52 -9.12 14.45 -11.42
C ILE A 52 -7.80 15.11 -11.76
N SER A 53 -7.04 15.47 -10.74
CA SER A 53 -5.71 16.05 -10.89
C SER A 53 -4.78 15.54 -9.80
N ALA A 54 -3.49 15.43 -10.07
CA ALA A 54 -2.46 15.14 -9.07
C ALA A 54 -1.83 16.44 -8.49
N ASP A 55 -2.13 17.60 -9.07
CA ASP A 55 -1.52 18.88 -8.72
C ASP A 55 -2.51 20.05 -8.60
N ALA A 56 -3.81 19.82 -8.70
CA ALA A 56 -4.88 20.80 -8.73
C ALA A 56 -4.77 21.85 -9.87
N ILE A 57 -3.90 21.62 -10.86
CA ILE A 57 -3.66 22.50 -12.02
C ILE A 57 -4.01 21.77 -13.31
N ASN A 58 -3.48 20.57 -13.48
CA ASN A 58 -3.65 19.78 -14.69
C ASN A 58 -4.79 18.76 -14.53
N TRP A 59 -5.97 19.12 -15.02
CA TRP A 59 -7.20 18.34 -14.85
C TRP A 59 -7.43 17.35 -15.99
N LYS A 60 -7.75 16.12 -15.65
CA LYS A 60 -7.93 14.97 -16.57
C LYS A 60 -9.12 14.11 -16.16
N THR A 61 -9.42 13.10 -16.96
CA THR A 61 -10.37 12.02 -16.60
C THR A 61 -9.64 10.76 -16.14
N ILE A 62 -8.35 10.66 -16.41
CA ILE A 62 -7.49 9.54 -16.03
C ILE A 62 -6.14 10.10 -15.56
N LEU A 63 -5.69 9.70 -14.39
CA LEU A 63 -4.31 9.89 -13.93
C LEU A 63 -3.53 8.61 -14.11
N GLN A 64 -2.35 8.74 -14.67
CA GLN A 64 -1.37 7.67 -14.78
C GLN A 64 -0.21 7.87 -13.80
N LYS A 65 0.60 6.83 -13.56
CA LYS A 65 1.78 6.90 -12.70
C LYS A 65 2.66 8.14 -13.03
N ALA A 66 2.84 8.45 -14.31
CA ALA A 66 3.63 9.60 -14.75
C ALA A 66 3.05 10.96 -14.30
N ASP A 67 1.73 11.10 -14.25
CA ASP A 67 1.07 12.32 -13.77
C ASP A 67 1.28 12.50 -12.28
N ILE A 68 1.16 11.42 -11.53
CA ILE A 68 1.34 11.39 -10.08
C ILE A 68 2.80 11.70 -9.72
N THR A 69 3.76 10.99 -10.32
CA THR A 69 5.19 11.22 -10.05
C THR A 69 5.67 12.59 -10.51
N GLY A 70 5.05 13.15 -11.55
CA GLY A 70 5.36 14.48 -12.07
C GLY A 70 4.73 15.63 -11.29
N ALA A 71 3.77 15.37 -10.40
CA ALA A 71 3.01 16.41 -9.70
C ALA A 71 3.90 17.33 -8.86
N SER A 72 4.99 16.84 -8.30
CA SER A 72 5.94 17.65 -7.50
C SER A 72 6.58 18.81 -8.24
N ALA A 73 6.54 18.86 -9.57
CA ALA A 73 7.05 19.97 -10.36
C ALA A 73 6.17 21.23 -10.22
N THR A 74 4.86 21.07 -10.03
CA THR A 74 3.88 22.16 -9.90
C THR A 74 3.27 22.24 -8.51
N TYR A 75 3.39 21.17 -7.74
CA TYR A 75 2.91 21.05 -6.34
C TYR A 75 4.05 20.59 -5.44
N THR A 76 4.90 21.50 -5.01
CA THR A 76 6.15 21.19 -4.29
C THR A 76 5.94 20.59 -2.90
N SER A 77 4.78 20.83 -2.26
CA SER A 77 4.41 20.25 -0.95
C SER A 77 3.57 18.96 -1.07
N SER A 78 3.42 18.40 -2.28
CA SER A 78 2.63 17.19 -2.50
C SER A 78 3.11 16.01 -1.66
N VAL A 79 2.18 15.21 -1.17
CA VAL A 79 2.44 13.83 -0.82
C VAL A 79 2.68 13.10 -2.13
N ASN A 80 3.92 12.73 -2.41
CA ASN A 80 4.30 12.11 -3.68
C ASN A 80 5.43 11.10 -3.44
N GLN A 81 5.06 9.96 -2.88
CA GLN A 81 5.92 8.81 -2.64
C GLN A 81 5.41 7.66 -3.50
N VAL A 82 6.10 7.36 -4.57
CA VAL A 82 5.72 6.31 -5.53
C VAL A 82 6.94 5.44 -5.84
N PRO A 83 7.36 4.58 -4.92
CA PRO A 83 8.49 3.70 -5.13
C PRO A 83 8.21 2.70 -6.25
N ASP A 84 9.26 2.23 -6.91
CA ASP A 84 9.15 1.17 -7.92
C ASP A 84 8.90 -0.20 -7.28
N GLU A 85 9.34 -0.37 -6.03
CA GLU A 85 9.15 -1.59 -5.25
C GLU A 85 8.54 -1.27 -3.89
N MET A 86 7.50 -2.00 -3.51
CA MET A 86 6.90 -1.93 -2.18
C MET A 86 7.39 -3.06 -1.28
N GLN A 87 7.39 -2.78 0.01
CA GLN A 87 7.65 -3.75 1.07
C GLN A 87 6.48 -3.75 2.08
N PRO A 88 6.31 -4.81 2.86
CA PRO A 88 5.27 -4.86 3.87
C PRO A 88 5.41 -3.74 4.90
N VAL A 89 4.35 -2.98 5.08
CA VAL A 89 4.21 -1.96 6.12
C VAL A 89 2.83 -2.07 6.75
N SER A 90 2.65 -1.50 7.93
CA SER A 90 1.36 -1.41 8.60
C SER A 90 1.18 -0.04 9.24
N SER A 91 -0.06 0.31 9.58
CA SER A 91 -0.37 1.58 10.23
C SER A 91 -1.47 1.38 11.27
N ALA A 92 -1.46 2.22 12.29
CA ALA A 92 -2.57 2.37 13.23
C ALA A 92 -3.65 3.36 12.72
N GLY A 93 -3.50 3.89 11.50
CA GLY A 93 -4.42 4.85 10.90
C GLY A 93 -4.22 6.30 11.36
N ILE A 94 -3.14 6.59 12.05
CA ILE A 94 -2.82 7.95 12.51
C ILE A 94 -2.28 8.74 11.30
N VAL A 95 -2.83 9.93 11.08
CA VAL A 95 -2.42 10.85 10.02
C VAL A 95 -1.64 12.00 10.65
N ASP A 96 -0.48 12.29 10.08
CA ASP A 96 0.29 13.49 10.37
C ASP A 96 -0.30 14.67 9.58
N THR A 97 -1.00 15.54 10.28
CA THR A 97 -1.69 16.70 9.67
C THR A 97 -0.75 17.77 9.12
N ASP A 98 0.52 17.75 9.50
CA ASP A 98 1.51 18.71 8.97
C ASP A 98 2.03 18.26 7.61
N THR A 99 2.12 16.94 7.39
CA THR A 99 2.67 16.38 6.16
C THR A 99 1.63 15.76 5.24
N GLY A 100 0.47 15.35 5.77
CA GLY A 100 -0.57 14.58 5.05
C GLY A 100 -0.23 13.11 4.89
N TYR A 101 0.87 12.63 5.47
CA TYR A 101 1.20 11.20 5.46
C TYR A 101 0.53 10.47 6.61
N MET A 102 0.21 9.21 6.40
CA MET A 102 -0.17 8.30 7.47
C MET A 102 1.08 7.70 8.12
N ASP A 103 1.11 7.62 9.44
CA ASP A 103 2.18 6.95 10.18
C ASP A 103 2.26 5.47 9.81
N MET A 104 3.31 5.10 9.10
CA MET A 104 3.58 3.73 8.64
C MET A 104 4.73 3.12 9.41
N TYR A 105 4.67 1.82 9.63
CA TYR A 105 5.66 1.06 10.38
C TYR A 105 6.04 -0.21 9.61
N PHE A 106 7.28 -0.62 9.72
CA PHE A 106 7.77 -1.89 9.19
C PHE A 106 8.38 -2.73 10.31
N GLY A 107 8.32 -4.05 10.13
CA GLY A 107 8.89 -5.00 11.09
C GLY A 107 10.29 -5.44 10.69
N THR A 108 11.20 -5.47 11.65
CA THR A 108 12.51 -6.12 11.53
C THR A 108 12.58 -7.30 12.49
N VAL A 109 13.21 -8.38 12.02
CA VAL A 109 13.41 -9.59 12.82
C VAL A 109 14.90 -9.76 13.03
N ASP A 110 15.34 -9.63 14.27
CA ASP A 110 16.73 -9.79 14.65
C ASP A 110 16.92 -11.04 15.51
N ALA A 111 18.02 -11.76 15.30
CA ALA A 111 18.38 -12.86 16.18
C ALA A 111 18.78 -12.32 17.56
N LEU A 112 18.35 -13.01 18.61
CA LEU A 112 18.82 -12.70 19.95
C LEU A 112 20.30 -13.05 20.08
N ASP A 113 21.06 -12.21 20.81
CA ASP A 113 22.50 -12.37 20.99
C ASP A 113 22.88 -13.70 21.62
N ASP A 114 21.99 -14.29 22.41
CA ASP A 114 22.20 -15.57 23.07
C ASP A 114 21.83 -16.78 22.18
N GLY A 115 21.37 -16.54 20.95
CA GLY A 115 20.99 -17.58 20.00
C GLY A 115 19.72 -18.37 20.37
N THR A 116 18.96 -17.95 21.37
CA THR A 116 17.77 -18.68 21.85
C THR A 116 16.51 -18.39 21.06
N GLY A 117 16.52 -17.37 20.18
CA GLY A 117 15.35 -16.99 19.43
C GLY A 117 15.54 -15.73 18.59
N TYR A 118 14.43 -15.08 18.30
CA TYR A 118 14.36 -13.85 17.51
C TYR A 118 13.55 -12.79 18.24
N SER A 119 13.94 -11.54 18.08
CA SER A 119 13.14 -10.39 18.47
C SER A 119 12.44 -9.80 17.24
N LEU A 120 11.23 -9.31 17.42
CA LEU A 120 10.52 -8.51 16.42
C LEU A 120 10.54 -7.06 16.90
N ALA A 121 11.21 -6.21 16.15
CA ALA A 121 11.16 -4.77 16.32
C ALA A 121 10.20 -4.14 15.31
N SER A 122 9.63 -3.00 15.66
CA SER A 122 8.78 -2.20 14.76
C SER A 122 9.35 -0.80 14.70
N ASP A 123 9.76 -0.38 13.53
CA ASP A 123 10.33 0.94 13.28
C ASP A 123 9.35 1.78 12.47
N LYS A 124 9.27 3.07 12.77
CA LYS A 124 8.49 4.01 11.97
C LYS A 124 9.19 4.25 10.63
N GLU A 125 8.42 4.13 9.55
CA GLU A 125 8.89 4.47 8.22
C GLU A 125 9.14 5.97 8.13
N VAL A 126 10.18 6.35 7.41
CA VAL A 126 10.46 7.75 7.10
C VAL A 126 9.74 8.11 5.80
N ASP A 127 8.86 9.09 5.86
CA ASP A 127 8.17 9.58 4.69
C ASP A 127 9.16 10.23 3.73
N THR A 128 9.18 9.73 2.51
CA THR A 128 10.07 10.20 1.45
C THR A 128 9.25 10.56 0.22
N ARG A 129 9.76 11.47 -0.59
CA ARG A 129 9.13 11.82 -1.86
C ARG A 129 9.86 11.13 -3.01
N GLY A 130 9.13 10.93 -4.10
CA GLY A 130 9.71 10.31 -5.29
C GLY A 130 9.68 8.78 -5.23
N ALA A 131 10.75 8.15 -5.69
CA ALA A 131 10.83 6.70 -5.87
C ALA A 131 11.36 5.93 -4.65
N GLU A 132 11.55 6.60 -3.54
CA GLU A 132 12.01 5.99 -2.29
C GLU A 132 10.84 5.53 -1.41
N GLY A 133 11.15 4.77 -0.36
CA GLY A 133 10.16 4.29 0.62
C GLY A 133 9.61 2.90 0.32
N ARG A 134 8.73 2.41 1.20
CA ARG A 134 8.19 1.05 1.17
C ARG A 134 6.73 0.97 0.74
N TYR A 135 6.02 2.10 0.67
CA TYR A 135 4.59 2.17 0.35
C TYR A 135 4.32 3.33 -0.60
N ILE A 136 3.16 3.32 -1.24
CA ILE A 136 2.73 4.42 -2.11
C ILE A 136 1.87 5.40 -1.31
N ALA A 137 2.16 6.69 -1.46
CA ALA A 137 1.31 7.78 -1.00
C ALA A 137 1.33 8.93 -2.01
N PHE A 138 0.17 9.47 -2.32
CA PHE A 138 0.05 10.61 -3.23
C PHE A 138 -1.26 11.35 -3.04
N ASP A 139 -1.24 12.64 -3.35
CA ASP A 139 -2.41 13.49 -3.35
C ASP A 139 -3.20 13.33 -4.65
N ILE A 140 -4.52 13.35 -4.55
CA ILE A 140 -5.43 13.50 -5.67
C ILE A 140 -6.44 14.60 -5.39
N PHE A 141 -6.75 15.39 -6.40
CA PHE A 141 -7.76 16.43 -6.35
C PHE A 141 -8.92 16.05 -7.26
N LEU A 142 -10.11 16.21 -6.76
CA LEU A 142 -11.35 15.97 -7.50
C LEU A 142 -12.08 17.31 -7.68
N ARG A 143 -12.54 17.56 -8.90
CA ARG A 143 -13.30 18.74 -9.25
C ARG A 143 -14.62 18.33 -9.88
N VAL A 144 -15.71 18.98 -9.44
CA VAL A 144 -17.08 18.74 -9.93
C VAL A 144 -17.76 20.07 -10.19
N ASP A 145 -18.68 20.10 -11.14
CA ASP A 145 -19.47 21.30 -11.46
C ASP A 145 -20.58 21.54 -10.44
N GLN A 146 -21.01 20.50 -9.75
CA GLN A 146 -22.05 20.56 -8.74
C GLN A 146 -21.72 19.60 -7.59
N THR A 147 -22.13 19.95 -6.38
CA THR A 147 -21.98 19.07 -5.22
C THR A 147 -22.54 17.68 -5.51
N THR A 148 -21.70 16.68 -5.43
CA THR A 148 -22.06 15.28 -5.71
C THR A 148 -21.26 14.33 -4.82
N PRO A 149 -21.85 13.22 -4.36
CA PRO A 149 -21.09 12.16 -3.72
C PRO A 149 -20.20 11.46 -4.76
N VAL A 150 -19.00 11.11 -4.35
CA VAL A 150 -18.04 10.35 -5.16
C VAL A 150 -17.78 9.00 -4.52
N TYR A 151 -17.86 7.95 -5.31
CA TYR A 151 -17.73 6.57 -4.87
C TYR A 151 -16.64 5.86 -5.65
N LEU A 152 -16.02 4.85 -5.02
CA LEU A 152 -15.27 3.85 -5.76
C LEU A 152 -16.23 3.02 -6.63
N THR A 153 -15.82 2.69 -7.82
CA THR A 153 -16.60 1.77 -8.66
C THR A 153 -16.32 0.31 -8.30
N THR A 154 -17.26 -0.57 -8.58
CA THR A 154 -17.08 -2.02 -8.41
C THR A 154 -15.96 -2.62 -9.28
N ALA A 155 -15.49 -1.86 -10.29
CA ALA A 155 -14.34 -2.23 -11.11
C ALA A 155 -12.99 -1.84 -10.48
N SER A 156 -13.00 -1.11 -9.37
CA SER A 156 -11.77 -0.78 -8.64
C SER A 156 -11.13 -2.05 -8.08
N ASN A 157 -9.87 -2.29 -8.40
CA ASN A 157 -9.17 -3.50 -7.98
C ASN A 157 -7.65 -3.30 -7.89
N ILE A 158 -6.98 -4.25 -7.25
CA ILE A 158 -5.54 -4.45 -7.32
C ILE A 158 -5.32 -5.87 -7.83
N ILE A 159 -4.60 -6.01 -8.90
CA ILE A 159 -4.40 -7.29 -9.58
C ILE A 159 -2.93 -7.56 -9.87
N THR A 160 -2.58 -8.83 -9.98
CA THR A 160 -1.28 -9.25 -10.50
C THR A 160 -1.18 -8.87 -11.97
N LYS A 161 -0.06 -8.28 -12.37
CA LYS A 161 0.21 -7.94 -13.77
C LYS A 161 0.15 -9.20 -14.64
N GLU A 162 -0.45 -9.09 -15.82
CA GLU A 162 -0.47 -10.17 -16.80
C GLU A 162 0.94 -10.69 -17.11
N GLY A 163 1.11 -11.99 -17.05
CA GLY A 163 2.39 -12.67 -17.27
C GLY A 163 3.34 -12.69 -16.06
N ALA A 164 3.00 -12.02 -14.95
CA ALA A 164 3.76 -12.12 -13.71
C ALA A 164 3.27 -13.31 -12.86
N ALA A 165 4.18 -13.86 -12.04
CA ALA A 165 3.80 -14.90 -11.09
C ALA A 165 2.90 -14.30 -9.99
N ASP A 166 1.75 -14.89 -9.77
CA ASP A 166 0.87 -14.51 -8.66
C ASP A 166 1.48 -14.99 -7.33
N LYS A 167 1.82 -14.04 -6.48
CA LYS A 167 2.33 -14.28 -5.12
C LYS A 167 1.30 -13.95 -4.03
N GLY A 168 0.08 -13.64 -4.41
CA GLY A 168 -1.01 -13.32 -3.49
C GLY A 168 -0.90 -11.96 -2.79
N LEU A 169 0.01 -11.10 -3.23
CA LEU A 169 0.25 -9.79 -2.59
C LEU A 169 -0.93 -8.84 -2.72
N GLN A 170 -1.67 -8.92 -3.82
CA GLN A 170 -2.92 -8.19 -4.02
C GLN A 170 -3.94 -8.46 -2.90
N ASN A 171 -3.87 -9.63 -2.25
CA ASN A 171 -4.78 -10.00 -1.16
C ASN A 171 -4.36 -9.39 0.19
N ALA A 172 -3.13 -8.92 0.31
CA ALA A 172 -2.61 -8.22 1.47
C ALA A 172 -2.63 -6.69 1.30
N ALA A 173 -2.97 -6.20 0.11
CA ALA A 173 -3.02 -4.78 -0.17
C ALA A 173 -4.16 -4.09 0.58
N ARG A 174 -3.89 -2.87 1.05
CA ARG A 174 -4.86 -1.96 1.65
C ARG A 174 -4.67 -0.57 1.04
N VAL A 175 -5.76 0.15 0.84
CA VAL A 175 -5.74 1.53 0.37
C VAL A 175 -6.42 2.40 1.40
N ALA A 176 -5.71 3.39 1.90
CA ALA A 176 -6.26 4.39 2.80
C ALA A 176 -6.60 5.65 2.02
N PHE A 177 -7.81 6.14 2.19
CA PHE A 177 -8.25 7.44 1.69
C PHE A 177 -8.35 8.41 2.85
N ILE A 178 -7.75 9.58 2.70
CA ILE A 178 -7.77 10.65 3.69
C ILE A 178 -8.44 11.84 3.01
N ASP A 179 -9.53 12.35 3.60
CA ASP A 179 -10.21 13.55 3.12
C ASP A 179 -9.49 14.77 3.70
N GLU A 180 -8.71 15.46 2.88
CA GLU A 180 -7.95 16.64 3.27
C GLU A 180 -8.79 17.91 3.30
N GLY A 181 -10.03 17.86 2.85
CA GLY A 181 -10.98 18.96 2.87
C GLY A 181 -11.40 19.42 1.48
N ASN A 182 -12.13 20.54 1.48
CA ASN A 182 -12.73 21.12 0.28
C ASN A 182 -12.50 22.63 0.19
N ILE A 183 -12.42 23.14 -1.03
CA ILE A 183 -12.47 24.57 -1.32
C ILE A 183 -13.65 24.87 -2.27
N ALA A 184 -14.20 26.06 -2.17
CA ALA A 184 -15.35 26.46 -2.99
C ALA A 184 -14.93 27.07 -4.34
N ASP A 185 -13.74 27.66 -4.41
CA ASP A 185 -13.22 28.28 -5.65
C ASP A 185 -12.44 27.23 -6.46
N VAL A 186 -13.04 26.74 -7.53
CA VAL A 186 -12.43 25.75 -8.43
C VAL A 186 -11.17 26.26 -9.16
N GLY A 187 -10.92 27.59 -9.11
CA GLY A 187 -9.73 28.23 -9.69
C GLY A 187 -8.57 28.38 -8.69
N ASP A 188 -8.82 28.18 -7.41
CA ASP A 188 -7.80 28.32 -6.38
C ASP A 188 -6.97 27.06 -6.19
N SER A 189 -6.06 26.81 -7.12
CA SER A 189 -5.13 25.69 -7.02
C SER A 189 -4.21 25.79 -5.79
N THR A 190 -3.84 26.99 -5.37
CA THR A 190 -2.98 27.21 -4.20
C THR A 190 -3.70 26.83 -2.91
N GLY A 191 -4.96 27.25 -2.77
CA GLY A 191 -5.80 26.85 -1.64
C GLY A 191 -6.03 25.34 -1.60
N ALA A 192 -6.28 24.73 -2.76
CA ALA A 192 -6.42 23.27 -2.85
C ALA A 192 -5.15 22.54 -2.41
N GLN A 193 -3.99 22.95 -2.92
CA GLN A 193 -2.70 22.37 -2.55
C GLN A 193 -2.31 22.57 -1.08
N ALA A 194 -2.90 23.54 -0.41
CA ALA A 194 -2.65 23.82 1.00
C ALA A 194 -3.51 23.00 1.97
N LEU A 195 -4.50 22.23 1.46
CA LEU A 195 -5.36 21.41 2.30
C LEU A 195 -4.55 20.28 2.94
N LYS A 196 -4.64 20.19 4.27
CA LYS A 196 -4.03 19.15 5.11
C LYS A 196 -4.92 18.90 6.35
N GLY A 197 -6.24 18.89 6.13
CA GLY A 197 -7.22 18.78 7.22
C GLY A 197 -7.56 17.35 7.63
N GLY A 198 -7.05 16.37 6.92
CA GLY A 198 -7.36 14.96 7.16
C GLY A 198 -6.78 14.46 8.48
N THR A 199 -7.64 13.97 9.37
CA THR A 199 -7.24 13.39 10.66
C THR A 199 -7.59 11.91 10.77
N THR A 200 -8.40 11.42 9.83
CA THR A 200 -8.89 10.04 9.80
C THR A 200 -8.75 9.46 8.41
N SER A 201 -8.56 8.17 8.34
CA SER A 201 -8.47 7.44 7.10
C SER A 201 -9.65 6.49 6.94
N ILE A 202 -10.05 6.31 5.70
CA ILE A 202 -10.99 5.28 5.28
C ILE A 202 -10.16 4.17 4.61
N ILE A 203 -10.17 2.97 5.17
CA ILE A 203 -9.37 1.85 4.67
C ILE A 203 -10.22 0.97 3.75
N TRP A 204 -9.80 0.86 2.51
CA TRP A 204 -10.39 -0.05 1.54
C TRP A 204 -9.53 -1.30 1.36
N GLU A 205 -10.20 -2.44 1.35
CA GLU A 205 -9.61 -3.76 1.12
C GLU A 205 -10.04 -4.30 -0.25
N PRO A 206 -9.21 -4.10 -1.30
CA PRO A 206 -9.61 -4.38 -2.68
C PRO A 206 -10.04 -5.82 -2.94
N ASN A 207 -9.33 -6.78 -2.32
CA ASN A 207 -9.53 -8.22 -2.56
C ASN A 207 -10.14 -8.89 -1.32
N TYR A 208 -11.15 -8.28 -0.76
CA TYR A 208 -11.78 -8.68 0.49
C TYR A 208 -12.39 -10.10 0.48
N ASP A 209 -12.75 -10.61 -0.67
CA ASP A 209 -13.44 -11.89 -0.87
C ASP A 209 -12.50 -13.10 -1.05
N VAL A 210 -11.18 -12.88 -1.02
CA VAL A 210 -10.18 -13.92 -1.28
C VAL A 210 -9.38 -14.37 -0.06
N HIS A 211 -9.82 -14.03 1.14
CA HIS A 211 -9.21 -14.53 2.37
C HIS A 211 -9.40 -16.04 2.53
N THR A 212 -8.36 -16.71 3.02
CA THR A 212 -8.47 -18.14 3.32
C THR A 212 -9.35 -18.41 4.54
N ALA A 213 -10.05 -19.54 4.55
CA ALA A 213 -10.86 -19.93 5.70
C ALA A 213 -10.04 -20.01 7.00
N ALA A 214 -8.77 -20.43 6.92
CA ALA A 214 -7.86 -20.46 8.06
C ALA A 214 -7.54 -19.04 8.56
N GLY A 215 -7.29 -18.08 7.67
CA GLY A 215 -7.07 -16.68 8.03
C GLY A 215 -8.28 -16.05 8.70
N VAL A 216 -9.48 -16.32 8.18
CA VAL A 216 -10.74 -15.89 8.75
C VAL A 216 -10.96 -16.45 10.16
N ALA A 217 -10.76 -17.76 10.34
CA ALA A 217 -10.89 -18.42 11.65
C ALA A 217 -9.90 -17.85 12.68
N ASN A 218 -8.67 -17.63 12.26
CA ASN A 218 -7.60 -17.07 13.11
C ASN A 218 -7.91 -15.63 13.55
N ALA A 219 -8.41 -14.80 12.67
CA ALA A 219 -8.80 -13.43 12.98
C ALA A 219 -9.96 -13.38 13.97
N LYS A 220 -10.92 -14.31 13.84
CA LYS A 220 -12.01 -14.45 14.80
C LYS A 220 -11.51 -14.88 16.19
N GLU A 221 -10.60 -15.85 16.24
CA GLU A 221 -10.04 -16.36 17.49
C GLU A 221 -9.19 -15.32 18.21
N ILE A 222 -8.28 -14.62 17.48
CA ILE A 222 -7.31 -13.71 18.10
C ILE A 222 -7.93 -12.33 18.37
N TYR A 223 -8.74 -11.83 17.43
CA TYR A 223 -9.22 -10.44 17.47
C TYR A 223 -10.72 -10.31 17.71
N GLY A 224 -11.44 -11.43 17.84
CA GLY A 224 -12.90 -11.42 18.05
C GLY A 224 -13.70 -10.89 16.86
N LEU A 225 -13.10 -10.83 15.67
CA LEU A 225 -13.74 -10.30 14.47
C LEU A 225 -14.78 -11.29 13.93
N ASP A 226 -16.03 -10.87 13.81
CA ASP A 226 -17.08 -11.70 13.21
C ASP A 226 -17.04 -11.58 11.70
N THR A 227 -16.55 -12.63 11.06
CA THR A 227 -16.39 -12.72 9.61
C THR A 227 -17.45 -13.60 8.96
N THR A 228 -18.51 -13.96 9.70
CA THR A 228 -19.53 -14.91 9.22
C THR A 228 -20.54 -14.29 8.27
N THR A 229 -20.60 -12.98 8.16
CA THR A 229 -21.46 -12.31 7.20
C THR A 229 -20.71 -12.11 5.89
N THR A 230 -21.09 -12.88 4.90
CA THR A 230 -20.77 -12.74 3.47
C THR A 230 -19.40 -12.20 3.12
N GLY A 231 -18.53 -13.13 2.83
CA GLY A 231 -17.17 -12.84 2.41
C GLY A 231 -16.26 -12.53 3.59
N ALA A 232 -15.13 -13.11 3.57
CA ALA A 232 -14.07 -12.91 4.55
C ALA A 232 -13.53 -11.47 4.64
N SER A 233 -14.14 -10.57 3.93
CA SER A 233 -13.86 -9.15 3.83
C SER A 233 -13.96 -8.38 5.12
N GLN A 234 -14.56 -8.95 6.12
CA GLN A 234 -14.83 -8.25 7.37
C GLN A 234 -13.70 -8.32 8.40
N LEU A 235 -12.53 -8.77 7.98
CA LEU A 235 -11.29 -8.55 8.70
C LEU A 235 -10.81 -7.11 8.62
N SER A 236 -11.58 -6.27 8.01
CA SER A 236 -11.21 -4.90 7.80
C SER A 236 -11.26 -4.13 9.11
N TYR A 237 -10.20 -3.52 9.45
CA TYR A 237 -10.13 -2.28 10.16
C TYR A 237 -11.27 -1.38 9.73
N GLN A 238 -12.28 -1.04 10.49
CA GLN A 238 -13.34 -0.13 10.07
C GLN A 238 -13.58 -0.14 8.56
N GLY A 239 -13.54 -1.34 7.98
CA GLY A 239 -13.17 -1.51 6.61
C GLY A 239 -14.29 -1.23 5.70
N ILE A 240 -13.96 -0.43 4.76
CA ILE A 240 -14.80 -0.22 3.62
C ILE A 240 -14.71 -1.47 2.77
N LYS A 241 -15.82 -2.12 2.65
CA LYS A 241 -16.08 -3.23 1.77
C LYS A 241 -16.00 -2.78 0.31
N ALA A 242 -16.01 -3.71 -0.62
CA ALA A 242 -16.22 -3.37 -2.03
C ALA A 242 -17.51 -2.58 -2.26
N GLU A 243 -18.54 -2.83 -1.44
CA GLU A 243 -19.79 -2.07 -1.41
C GLU A 243 -19.62 -0.61 -0.95
N PHE A 244 -18.45 -0.20 -0.50
CA PHE A 244 -18.15 1.21 -0.25
C PHE A 244 -18.47 2.10 -1.45
N ALA A 245 -18.23 1.58 -2.64
CA ALA A 245 -18.58 2.28 -3.88
C ALA A 245 -20.08 2.68 -3.95
N ASP A 246 -20.93 1.90 -3.33
CA ASP A 246 -22.39 2.07 -3.41
C ASP A 246 -23.01 2.72 -2.17
N SER A 247 -22.32 2.71 -1.01
CA SER A 247 -22.92 3.10 0.26
C SER A 247 -22.21 4.22 1.02
N GLU A 248 -20.92 4.40 0.79
CA GLU A 248 -20.09 5.33 1.53
C GLU A 248 -19.20 6.14 0.58
N GLY A 249 -19.66 7.29 0.21
CA GLY A 249 -18.91 8.21 -0.67
C GLY A 249 -18.42 9.43 0.10
N VAL A 250 -17.46 10.09 -0.48
CA VAL A 250 -17.06 11.45 -0.09
C VAL A 250 -17.96 12.44 -0.81
N THR A 251 -18.51 13.42 -0.11
CA THR A 251 -19.31 14.48 -0.73
C THR A 251 -18.40 15.67 -1.03
N LEU A 252 -18.21 15.91 -2.31
CA LEU A 252 -17.51 17.10 -2.79
C LEU A 252 -18.48 18.30 -2.85
N LYS A 253 -17.98 19.47 -2.49
CA LYS A 253 -18.72 20.73 -2.52
C LYS A 253 -18.26 21.61 -3.67
#